data_51486c5e9fe9f0e86ba2d7640a6d5d25
#
_entry.id   51486c5e9fe9f0e86ba2d7640a6d5d25
#
_cell.length_a   1.000
_cell.length_b   1.000
_cell.length_c   1.000
_cell.angle_alpha   90.00
_cell.angle_beta   90.00
_cell.angle_gamma   90.00
#
_symmetry.space_group_name_H-M   'P 1'
#
loop_
_entity.id
_entity.type
_entity.pdbx_description
1 polymer ?
#
loop_
_entity_poly.entity_id
_entity_poly.type
_entity_poly.pdbx_seq_one_letter_code
_entity_poly.pdbx_strand_id
1 'polypeptide(L)'
;MRNLVVGVVVGLVIGVVLGSAIVAPRLKLPAHKTFSQEQDTNITKPASRFVSAPRSKRKPAPVHWRMASAYASQMPQMGEQAQRLDNSIWHLSDGVFRLKMYEPGTLVPSNQMVDAVRSQAIDAAFAAPSFWAHKNPAFHLFSAIPFGPSAQEYLSWIFDGGGREIMDELYNHQGLHGLVCGIIASEGSGWFRDPIESLEAFKALRIGMGGLGGLVVQQVGAKTMNLNEGDVFVALKKVMIDGAEASQPAVDMDLGLHEIARHYYFPGWHQPATLLHLIVNGDAWLNLPKSRRAQIDAACASNVAYGLAVGEARQFNALREFTKHGVRIHTWSPDILLPLEKAWTKIRVELGKGNQDFKRVWDSLTKFREEYAIWREISAGTPMQN
;
A
#
# COMPACT_ATOMS: atom_id res chain seq x y z
N MET A 1 14.92 -12.58 -58.61
CA MET A 1 14.85 -13.55 -57.50
C MET A 1 16.20 -14.21 -57.21
N ARG A 2 16.97 -14.68 -58.21
CA ARG A 2 18.25 -15.38 -57.99
C ARG A 2 19.32 -14.53 -57.25
N ASN A 3 19.41 -13.24 -57.49
CA ASN A 3 20.38 -12.34 -56.84
C ASN A 3 19.99 -11.99 -55.38
N LEU A 4 18.70 -12.01 -55.04
CA LEU A 4 18.23 -11.79 -53.71
C LEU A 4 18.56 -12.97 -52.79
N VAL A 5 18.38 -14.19 -53.27
CA VAL A 5 18.69 -15.41 -52.53
C VAL A 5 20.19 -15.52 -52.25
N VAL A 6 21.03 -15.19 -53.22
CA VAL A 6 22.49 -15.18 -53.04
C VAL A 6 22.92 -14.13 -52.02
N GLY A 7 22.31 -12.94 -52.02
CA GLY A 7 22.58 -11.89 -51.02
C GLY A 7 22.22 -12.30 -49.60
N VAL A 8 21.07 -12.96 -49.42
CA VAL A 8 20.64 -13.44 -48.07
C VAL A 8 21.58 -14.56 -47.58
N VAL A 9 21.97 -15.50 -48.42
CA VAL A 9 22.88 -16.59 -48.00
C VAL A 9 24.28 -16.05 -47.66
N VAL A 10 24.82 -15.13 -48.42
CA VAL A 10 26.12 -14.49 -48.13
C VAL A 10 26.05 -13.65 -46.86
N GLY A 11 24.96 -12.89 -46.63
CA GLY A 11 24.75 -12.12 -45.42
C GLY A 11 24.66 -13.01 -44.14
N LEU A 12 23.98 -14.16 -44.25
CA LEU A 12 23.85 -15.13 -43.17
C LEU A 12 25.19 -15.80 -42.82
N VAL A 13 26.00 -16.16 -43.81
CA VAL A 13 27.34 -16.74 -43.60
C VAL A 13 28.29 -15.71 -42.94
N ILE A 14 28.29 -14.47 -43.42
CA ILE A 14 29.10 -13.40 -42.83
C ILE A 14 28.63 -13.10 -41.40
N GLY A 15 27.33 -13.07 -41.14
CA GLY A 15 26.75 -12.88 -39.80
C GLY A 15 27.16 -13.96 -38.80
N VAL A 16 27.15 -15.24 -39.23
CA VAL A 16 27.58 -16.37 -38.39
C VAL A 16 29.09 -16.32 -38.12
N VAL A 17 29.92 -16.01 -39.10
CA VAL A 17 31.39 -15.91 -38.95
C VAL A 17 31.76 -14.73 -38.04
N LEU A 18 31.16 -13.57 -38.22
CA LEU A 18 31.40 -12.40 -37.36
C LEU A 18 30.86 -12.64 -35.95
N GLY A 19 29.70 -13.28 -35.80
CA GLY A 19 29.10 -13.62 -34.53
C GLY A 19 29.97 -14.61 -33.72
N SER A 20 30.46 -15.66 -34.35
CA SER A 20 31.28 -16.70 -33.71
C SER A 20 32.75 -16.28 -33.47
N ALA A 21 33.34 -15.50 -34.36
CA ALA A 21 34.76 -15.15 -34.27
C ALA A 21 35.03 -13.86 -33.46
N ILE A 22 34.11 -12.89 -33.47
CA ILE A 22 34.33 -11.56 -32.87
C ILE A 22 33.44 -11.31 -31.66
N VAL A 23 32.17 -11.70 -31.70
CA VAL A 23 31.22 -11.40 -30.64
C VAL A 23 31.23 -12.49 -29.54
N ALA A 24 31.27 -13.75 -29.90
CA ALA A 24 31.27 -14.86 -28.94
C ALA A 24 32.45 -14.86 -27.95
N PRO A 25 33.68 -14.49 -28.33
CA PRO A 25 34.81 -14.42 -27.38
C PRO A 25 34.68 -13.29 -26.33
N ARG A 26 33.86 -12.27 -26.62
CA ARG A 26 33.63 -11.14 -25.67
C ARG A 26 32.52 -11.37 -24.69
N LEU A 27 31.67 -12.36 -24.90
CA LEU A 27 30.61 -12.81 -23.97
C LEU A 27 31.12 -13.97 -23.13
N LYS A 28 32.21 -13.77 -22.39
CA LYS A 28 32.62 -14.71 -21.33
C LYS A 28 31.68 -14.53 -20.15
N LEU A 29 30.62 -15.30 -20.11
CA LEU A 29 29.92 -15.61 -18.87
C LEU A 29 30.90 -16.33 -17.93
N PRO A 30 30.92 -16.01 -16.62
CA PRO A 30 31.77 -16.76 -15.68
C PRO A 30 31.38 -18.24 -15.70
N ALA A 31 32.36 -19.09 -15.98
CA ALA A 31 32.17 -20.52 -16.04
C ALA A 31 31.66 -21.03 -14.68
N HIS A 32 30.49 -21.64 -14.68
CA HIS A 32 30.08 -22.51 -13.59
C HIS A 32 31.13 -23.59 -13.42
N LYS A 33 31.78 -23.61 -12.27
CA LYS A 33 32.65 -24.73 -11.88
C LYS A 33 31.79 -25.99 -11.76
N THR A 34 31.86 -26.83 -12.77
CA THR A 34 31.40 -28.23 -12.68
C THR A 34 32.26 -28.95 -11.65
N PHE A 35 31.67 -29.37 -10.56
CA PHE A 35 32.30 -30.28 -9.64
C PHE A 35 32.47 -31.63 -10.34
N SER A 36 33.70 -32.00 -10.69
CA SER A 36 34.06 -33.36 -11.08
C SER A 36 33.96 -34.22 -9.85
N GLN A 37 33.11 -35.24 -9.88
CA GLN A 37 33.14 -36.32 -8.89
C GLN A 37 34.38 -37.16 -9.12
N GLU A 38 35.43 -36.95 -8.33
CA GLU A 38 36.40 -37.98 -8.06
C GLU A 38 35.83 -38.89 -6.96
N GLN A 39 35.60 -40.15 -7.32
CA GLN A 39 35.25 -41.20 -6.40
C GLN A 39 36.48 -41.53 -5.55
N ASP A 40 36.53 -40.99 -4.34
CA ASP A 40 37.43 -41.50 -3.33
C ASP A 40 36.62 -42.32 -2.30
N THR A 41 36.74 -43.64 -2.41
CA THR A 41 36.16 -44.63 -1.49
C THR A 41 36.96 -44.66 -0.23
N ASN A 42 36.65 -43.77 0.72
CA ASN A 42 37.00 -44.00 2.14
C ASN A 42 35.92 -43.32 3.01
N ILE A 43 34.86 -44.11 3.30
CA ILE A 43 33.79 -43.70 4.20
C ILE A 43 34.29 -43.81 5.64
N THR A 44 34.96 -42.79 6.12
CA THR A 44 35.07 -42.50 7.56
C THR A 44 33.90 -41.61 7.93
N LYS A 45 33.07 -42.02 8.88
CA LYS A 45 31.88 -41.35 9.38
C LYS A 45 32.10 -39.85 9.55
N PRO A 46 31.25 -38.96 9.02
CA PRO A 46 31.34 -37.55 9.33
C PRO A 46 30.95 -37.35 10.79
N ALA A 47 31.90 -36.94 11.61
CA ALA A 47 31.63 -36.41 12.92
C ALA A 47 30.86 -35.09 12.72
N SER A 48 29.53 -35.10 12.94
CA SER A 48 28.68 -33.92 13.03
C SER A 48 29.07 -33.12 14.28
N ARG A 49 30.14 -32.34 14.19
CA ARG A 49 30.38 -31.25 15.12
C ARG A 49 29.73 -29.98 14.58
N PHE A 50 28.41 -29.92 14.68
CA PHE A 50 27.81 -28.62 14.89
C PHE A 50 28.30 -28.13 16.24
N VAL A 51 29.31 -27.26 16.22
CA VAL A 51 29.71 -26.52 17.41
C VAL A 51 28.53 -25.59 17.70
N SER A 52 27.66 -26.02 18.61
CA SER A 52 26.64 -25.15 19.17
C SER A 52 27.38 -23.99 19.83
N ALA A 53 27.31 -22.80 19.24
CA ALA A 53 27.73 -21.60 19.93
C ALA A 53 27.10 -21.59 21.33
N PRO A 54 27.81 -21.20 22.39
CA PRO A 54 27.26 -21.21 23.74
C PRO A 54 26.05 -20.28 23.76
N ARG A 55 24.86 -20.86 23.75
CA ARG A 55 23.60 -20.11 23.94
C ARG A 55 23.72 -19.48 25.33
N SER A 56 23.80 -18.16 25.35
CA SER A 56 23.63 -17.39 26.58
C SER A 56 22.38 -17.88 27.30
N LYS A 57 22.53 -18.43 28.50
CA LYS A 57 21.47 -19.08 29.27
C LYS A 57 20.43 -18.11 29.86
N ARG A 58 20.53 -16.80 29.59
CA ARG A 58 19.49 -15.85 29.98
C ARG A 58 18.57 -15.61 28.78
N LYS A 59 17.37 -16.17 28.84
CA LYS A 59 16.30 -15.71 27.96
C LYS A 59 16.13 -14.20 28.22
N PRO A 60 16.14 -13.34 27.19
CA PRO A 60 15.85 -11.93 27.36
C PRO A 60 14.48 -11.78 28.03
N ALA A 61 14.31 -10.75 28.85
CA ALA A 61 13.02 -10.46 29.47
C ALA A 61 11.95 -10.27 28.36
N PRO A 62 10.76 -10.85 28.56
CA PRO A 62 9.69 -10.70 27.58
C PRO A 62 9.29 -9.22 27.46
N VAL A 63 9.12 -8.75 26.23
CA VAL A 63 8.63 -7.40 25.91
C VAL A 63 7.17 -7.51 25.53
N HIS A 64 6.30 -6.72 26.13
CA HIS A 64 4.88 -6.65 25.81
C HIS A 64 4.52 -5.21 25.45
N TRP A 65 4.17 -4.99 24.19
CA TRP A 65 3.66 -3.74 23.70
C TRP A 65 2.17 -3.84 23.39
N ARG A 66 1.44 -2.78 23.72
CA ARG A 66 0.02 -2.63 23.40
C ARG A 66 -0.12 -1.79 22.15
N MET A 67 -0.67 -2.39 21.10
CA MET A 67 -0.91 -1.73 19.81
C MET A 67 -2.40 -1.43 19.65
N ALA A 68 -2.78 -0.17 19.61
CA ALA A 68 -4.12 0.24 19.20
C ALA A 68 -4.26 0.08 17.69
N SER A 69 -5.32 -0.58 17.23
CA SER A 69 -5.66 -0.66 15.81
C SER A 69 -6.82 0.27 15.49
N ALA A 70 -6.77 0.93 14.32
CA ALA A 70 -7.91 1.66 13.78
C ALA A 70 -8.95 0.72 13.16
N TYR A 71 -8.59 -0.55 12.92
CA TYR A 71 -9.37 -1.54 12.20
C TYR A 71 -9.66 -2.74 13.09
N ALA A 72 -10.91 -3.21 13.04
CA ALA A 72 -11.34 -4.39 13.77
C ALA A 72 -10.63 -5.65 13.23
N SER A 73 -10.27 -6.59 14.10
CA SER A 73 -9.47 -7.77 13.73
C SER A 73 -10.11 -8.65 12.65
N GLN A 74 -11.46 -8.70 12.61
CA GLN A 74 -12.22 -9.44 11.62
C GLN A 74 -12.38 -8.72 10.27
N MET A 75 -12.01 -7.41 10.19
CA MET A 75 -12.11 -6.65 8.95
C MET A 75 -11.13 -7.21 7.93
N PRO A 76 -11.60 -7.61 6.74
CA PRO A 76 -10.72 -8.08 5.68
C PRO A 76 -9.65 -7.02 5.37
N GLN A 77 -8.49 -7.46 4.97
CA GLN A 77 -7.34 -6.63 4.62
C GLN A 77 -6.76 -5.84 5.80
N MET A 78 -7.40 -4.79 6.25
CA MET A 78 -6.84 -3.84 7.23
C MET A 78 -6.70 -4.47 8.61
N GLY A 79 -7.75 -5.07 9.14
CA GLY A 79 -7.75 -5.75 10.43
C GLY A 79 -6.89 -7.02 10.41
N GLU A 80 -6.98 -7.79 9.32
CA GLU A 80 -6.12 -8.95 9.14
C GLU A 80 -4.63 -8.60 9.12
N GLN A 81 -4.25 -7.48 8.47
CA GLN A 81 -2.86 -7.01 8.47
C GLN A 81 -2.39 -6.61 9.86
N ALA A 82 -3.24 -5.94 10.66
CA ALA A 82 -2.93 -5.60 12.05
C ALA A 82 -2.72 -6.86 12.92
N GLN A 83 -3.61 -7.83 12.79
CA GLN A 83 -3.52 -9.10 13.53
C GLN A 83 -2.33 -9.94 13.08
N ARG A 84 -2.05 -9.96 11.76
CA ARG A 84 -0.88 -10.65 11.20
C ARG A 84 0.42 -10.07 11.73
N LEU A 85 0.50 -8.74 11.88
CA LEU A 85 1.69 -8.07 12.43
C LEU A 85 1.97 -8.53 13.88
N ASP A 86 0.94 -8.57 14.75
CA ASP A 86 1.04 -9.12 16.11
C ASP A 86 1.58 -10.56 16.10
N ASN A 87 0.96 -11.44 15.30
CA ASN A 87 1.34 -12.85 15.21
C ASN A 87 2.76 -13.03 14.65
N SER A 88 3.13 -12.26 13.62
CA SER A 88 4.45 -12.35 12.99
C SER A 88 5.58 -11.98 13.96
N ILE A 89 5.42 -10.89 14.71
CA ILE A 89 6.41 -10.44 15.69
C ILE A 89 6.55 -11.47 16.82
N TRP A 90 5.43 -12.05 17.29
CA TRP A 90 5.47 -13.13 18.27
C TRP A 90 6.29 -14.32 17.79
N HIS A 91 6.05 -14.79 16.57
CA HIS A 91 6.77 -15.94 16.01
C HIS A 91 8.24 -15.62 15.70
N LEU A 92 8.52 -14.47 15.07
CA LEU A 92 9.89 -14.05 14.76
C LEU A 92 10.77 -13.85 16.01
N SER A 93 10.14 -13.64 17.15
CA SER A 93 10.83 -13.40 18.42
C SER A 93 10.95 -14.65 19.32
N ASP A 94 10.53 -15.83 18.85
CA ASP A 94 10.42 -17.04 19.67
C ASP A 94 9.58 -16.81 20.96
N GLY A 95 8.51 -16.02 20.84
CA GLY A 95 7.59 -15.73 21.94
C GLY A 95 8.14 -14.79 23.04
N VAL A 96 9.20 -14.05 22.76
CA VAL A 96 9.82 -13.13 23.72
C VAL A 96 9.38 -11.67 23.51
N PHE A 97 8.84 -11.33 22.34
CA PHE A 97 8.29 -10.02 22.04
C PHE A 97 6.84 -10.15 21.57
N ARG A 98 5.92 -9.53 22.26
CA ARG A 98 4.51 -9.43 21.90
C ARG A 98 4.16 -7.99 21.56
N LEU A 99 3.67 -7.77 20.33
CA LEU A 99 3.00 -6.53 19.94
C LEU A 99 1.50 -6.81 19.90
N LYS A 100 0.84 -6.80 21.08
CA LYS A 100 -0.55 -7.21 21.19
C LYS A 100 -1.47 -6.19 20.55
N MET A 101 -2.22 -6.61 19.53
CA MET A 101 -3.28 -5.82 18.92
C MET A 101 -4.48 -5.69 19.87
N TYR A 102 -5.08 -4.51 19.90
CA TYR A 102 -6.34 -4.20 20.57
C TYR A 102 -7.32 -3.61 19.56
N GLU A 103 -8.59 -4.00 19.72
CA GLU A 103 -9.69 -3.56 18.86
C GLU A 103 -9.89 -2.04 18.88
N PRO A 104 -10.47 -1.45 17.82
CA PRO A 104 -10.73 -0.01 17.75
C PRO A 104 -11.42 0.52 18.97
N GLY A 105 -10.93 1.64 19.49
CA GLY A 105 -11.51 2.31 20.66
C GLY A 105 -11.22 1.65 22.02
N THR A 106 -10.66 0.43 22.06
CA THR A 106 -10.40 -0.28 23.33
C THR A 106 -9.37 0.41 24.22
N LEU A 107 -8.28 0.89 23.63
CA LEU A 107 -7.23 1.61 24.34
C LEU A 107 -7.45 3.12 24.28
N VAL A 108 -7.65 3.65 23.08
CA VAL A 108 -7.88 5.07 22.79
C VAL A 108 -8.70 5.21 21.52
N PRO A 109 -9.47 6.30 21.33
CA PRO A 109 -10.08 6.64 20.04
C PRO A 109 -9.02 6.80 18.95
N SER A 110 -9.36 6.45 17.69
CA SER A 110 -8.41 6.43 16.59
C SER A 110 -7.74 7.79 16.32
N ASN A 111 -8.45 8.91 16.50
CA ASN A 111 -7.91 10.26 16.36
C ASN A 111 -6.96 10.68 17.50
N GLN A 112 -6.87 9.92 18.60
CA GLN A 112 -5.99 10.17 19.73
C GLN A 112 -4.74 9.26 19.73
N MET A 113 -4.62 8.33 18.80
CA MET A 113 -3.52 7.35 18.76
C MET A 113 -2.14 7.98 18.77
N VAL A 114 -1.93 9.04 17.96
CA VAL A 114 -0.63 9.74 17.89
C VAL A 114 -0.22 10.31 19.23
N ASP A 115 -1.13 11.01 19.90
CA ASP A 115 -0.86 11.61 21.21
C ASP A 115 -0.61 10.55 22.29
N ALA A 116 -1.37 9.45 22.24
CA ALA A 116 -1.23 8.34 23.17
C ALA A 116 0.12 7.58 22.98
N VAL A 117 0.57 7.38 21.75
CA VAL A 117 1.89 6.79 21.48
C VAL A 117 3.01 7.74 21.87
N ARG A 118 2.87 9.04 21.55
CA ARG A 118 3.85 10.06 21.91
C ARG A 118 4.04 10.18 23.43
N SER A 119 2.96 10.14 24.18
CA SER A 119 2.98 10.18 25.64
C SER A 119 3.31 8.84 26.30
N GLN A 120 3.50 7.77 25.52
CA GLN A 120 3.69 6.40 26.00
C GLN A 120 2.49 5.83 26.82
N ALA A 121 1.30 6.43 26.67
CA ALA A 121 0.08 5.87 27.24
C ALA A 121 -0.28 4.52 26.57
N ILE A 122 0.09 4.35 25.31
CA ILE A 122 0.14 3.08 24.58
C ILE A 122 1.51 2.96 23.88
N ASP A 123 1.91 1.73 23.54
CA ASP A 123 3.25 1.50 23.01
C ASP A 123 3.33 1.68 21.51
N ALA A 124 2.24 1.37 20.80
CA ALA A 124 2.17 1.44 19.33
C ALA A 124 0.73 1.70 18.86
N ALA A 125 0.61 2.15 17.59
CA ALA A 125 -0.67 2.19 16.89
C ALA A 125 -0.51 1.77 15.43
N PHE A 126 -1.55 1.14 14.87
CA PHE A 126 -1.62 0.70 13.49
C PHE A 126 -2.84 1.32 12.80
N ALA A 127 -2.59 2.16 11.80
CA ALA A 127 -3.64 2.84 11.03
C ALA A 127 -3.08 3.45 9.73
N ALA A 128 -3.96 3.93 8.86
CA ALA A 128 -3.58 4.83 7.77
C ALA A 128 -3.18 6.20 8.33
N PRO A 129 -2.12 6.84 7.85
CA PRO A 129 -1.68 8.15 8.35
C PRO A 129 -2.71 9.28 8.25
N SER A 130 -3.73 9.15 7.42
CA SER A 130 -4.85 10.09 7.35
C SER A 130 -5.57 10.29 8.68
N PHE A 131 -5.55 9.30 9.59
CA PHE A 131 -6.13 9.42 10.93
C PHE A 131 -5.48 10.50 11.81
N TRP A 132 -4.25 10.88 11.50
CA TRP A 132 -3.53 11.94 12.22
C TRP A 132 -3.11 13.11 11.33
N ALA A 133 -3.70 13.25 10.16
CA ALA A 133 -3.44 14.38 9.28
C ALA A 133 -3.89 15.74 9.87
N HIS A 134 -4.74 15.73 10.90
CA HIS A 134 -5.06 16.92 11.69
C HIS A 134 -3.85 17.49 12.45
N LYS A 135 -2.81 16.70 12.69
CA LYS A 135 -1.53 17.16 13.27
C LYS A 135 -0.64 17.83 12.23
N ASN A 136 -0.60 17.24 11.03
CA ASN A 136 0.12 17.77 9.87
C ASN A 136 -0.52 17.21 8.60
N PRO A 137 -1.08 18.03 7.71
CA PRO A 137 -1.75 17.57 6.50
C PRO A 137 -0.84 16.79 5.55
N ALA A 138 0.49 16.89 5.67
CA ALA A 138 1.44 16.07 4.90
C ALA A 138 1.24 14.57 5.11
N PHE A 139 0.71 14.14 6.26
CA PHE A 139 0.41 12.73 6.51
C PHE A 139 -0.64 12.13 5.57
N HIS A 140 -1.51 12.95 5.01
CA HIS A 140 -2.39 12.47 3.93
C HIS A 140 -1.61 11.90 2.75
N LEU A 141 -0.46 12.51 2.41
CA LEU A 141 0.35 12.09 1.27
C LEU A 141 1.17 10.81 1.54
N PHE A 142 1.14 10.28 2.75
CA PHE A 142 1.65 8.96 3.14
C PHE A 142 0.53 7.96 3.45
N SER A 143 -0.71 8.31 3.15
CA SER A 143 -1.90 7.48 3.30
C SER A 143 -2.49 7.13 1.95
N ALA A 144 -3.36 7.99 1.43
CA ALA A 144 -4.02 7.85 0.13
C ALA A 144 -4.11 9.20 -0.58
N ILE A 145 -3.91 9.22 -1.88
CA ILE A 145 -3.78 10.45 -2.66
C ILE A 145 -4.75 10.39 -3.85
N PRO A 146 -5.68 11.34 -3.99
CA PRO A 146 -6.53 11.40 -5.17
C PRO A 146 -5.71 11.51 -6.46
N PHE A 147 -6.03 10.69 -7.46
CA PHE A 147 -5.27 10.57 -8.72
C PHE A 147 -3.77 10.27 -8.49
N GLY A 148 -3.47 9.65 -7.35
CA GLY A 148 -2.13 9.36 -6.86
C GLY A 148 -1.46 8.18 -7.54
N PRO A 149 -0.36 7.69 -6.95
CA PRO A 149 0.38 6.54 -7.46
C PRO A 149 -0.41 5.23 -7.31
N SER A 150 -0.12 4.27 -8.19
CA SER A 150 -0.48 2.87 -7.94
C SER A 150 0.27 2.32 -6.74
N ALA A 151 -0.16 1.18 -6.20
CA ALA A 151 0.51 0.55 -5.07
C ALA A 151 2.01 0.30 -5.33
N GLN A 152 2.36 -0.17 -6.53
CA GLN A 152 3.75 -0.43 -6.91
C GLN A 152 4.56 0.87 -7.01
N GLU A 153 4.03 1.88 -7.68
CA GLU A 153 4.67 3.20 -7.82
C GLU A 153 4.88 3.85 -6.45
N TYR A 154 3.88 3.72 -5.56
CA TYR A 154 3.94 4.29 -4.21
C TYR A 154 5.02 3.63 -3.34
N LEU A 155 5.07 2.30 -3.33
CA LEU A 155 6.12 1.56 -2.63
C LEU A 155 7.51 1.87 -3.18
N SER A 156 7.64 2.01 -4.51
CA SER A 156 8.91 2.37 -5.14
C SER A 156 9.38 3.75 -4.69
N TRP A 157 8.47 4.74 -4.62
CA TRP A 157 8.79 6.07 -4.09
C TRP A 157 9.19 6.01 -2.62
N ILE A 158 8.44 5.28 -1.79
CA ILE A 158 8.74 5.17 -0.35
C ILE A 158 10.10 4.52 -0.11
N PHE A 159 10.41 3.40 -0.77
CA PHE A 159 11.58 2.60 -0.40
C PHE A 159 12.87 3.00 -1.11
N ASP A 160 12.79 3.66 -2.27
CA ASP A 160 13.97 4.04 -3.07
C ASP A 160 13.86 5.42 -3.75
N GLY A 161 12.71 6.05 -3.73
CA GLY A 161 12.44 7.35 -4.37
C GLY A 161 12.53 8.56 -3.44
N GLY A 162 13.06 8.42 -2.21
CA GLY A 162 13.21 9.51 -1.25
C GLY A 162 12.00 9.78 -0.35
N GLY A 163 10.91 9.02 -0.50
CA GLY A 163 9.71 9.18 0.32
C GLY A 163 9.93 8.79 1.78
N ARG A 164 10.77 7.77 2.04
CA ARG A 164 11.07 7.27 3.37
C ARG A 164 11.75 8.30 4.25
N GLU A 165 12.74 9.00 3.73
CA GLU A 165 13.51 10.01 4.45
C GLU A 165 12.60 11.15 4.92
N ILE A 166 11.70 11.62 4.06
CA ILE A 166 10.75 12.68 4.39
C ILE A 166 9.74 12.20 5.42
N MET A 167 9.26 10.97 5.28
CA MET A 167 8.34 10.34 6.23
C MET A 167 8.96 10.21 7.62
N ASP A 168 10.20 9.73 7.69
CA ASP A 168 10.93 9.56 8.94
C ASP A 168 11.15 10.91 9.65
N GLU A 169 11.49 11.97 8.92
CA GLU A 169 11.59 13.33 9.47
C GLU A 169 10.26 13.82 10.04
N LEU A 170 9.15 13.65 9.32
CA LEU A 170 7.82 14.06 9.79
C LEU A 170 7.43 13.36 11.09
N TYR A 171 7.69 12.06 11.20
CA TYR A 171 7.43 11.31 12.43
C TYR A 171 8.37 11.70 13.54
N ASN A 172 9.66 11.90 13.26
CA ASN A 172 10.66 12.33 14.24
C ASN A 172 10.31 13.70 14.85
N HIS A 173 9.80 14.64 14.05
CA HIS A 173 9.31 15.94 14.55
C HIS A 173 8.13 15.79 15.52
N GLN A 174 7.40 14.69 15.47
CA GLN A 174 6.34 14.37 16.41
C GLN A 174 6.80 13.52 17.61
N GLY A 175 8.11 13.21 17.71
CA GLY A 175 8.64 12.29 18.73
C GLY A 175 8.27 10.84 18.52
N LEU A 176 7.98 10.46 17.27
CA LEU A 176 7.55 9.14 16.85
C LEU A 176 8.53 8.50 15.88
N HIS A 177 8.46 7.18 15.76
CA HIS A 177 9.03 6.43 14.65
C HIS A 177 7.91 5.74 13.88
N GLY A 178 7.84 5.95 12.57
CA GLY A 178 6.81 5.39 11.68
C GLY A 178 7.39 4.35 10.73
N LEU A 179 6.66 3.28 10.52
CA LEU A 179 7.01 2.23 9.55
C LEU A 179 5.83 1.96 8.62
N VAL A 180 6.09 1.82 7.33
CA VAL A 180 5.08 1.27 6.41
C VAL A 180 4.96 -0.21 6.71
N CYS A 181 3.83 -0.62 7.26
CA CYS A 181 3.56 -1.97 7.76
C CYS A 181 2.38 -2.64 7.08
N GLY A 182 1.83 -2.03 6.07
CA GLY A 182 0.76 -2.60 5.28
C GLY A 182 0.42 -1.72 4.09
N ILE A 183 -0.35 -2.27 3.19
CA ILE A 183 -0.85 -1.56 2.01
C ILE A 183 -2.18 -2.17 1.58
N ILE A 184 -3.04 -1.33 1.04
CA ILE A 184 -4.24 -1.70 0.32
C ILE A 184 -4.06 -1.18 -1.10
N ALA A 185 -4.28 -2.03 -2.08
CA ALA A 185 -4.26 -1.65 -3.48
C ALA A 185 -5.53 -0.87 -3.86
N SER A 186 -5.76 -0.67 -5.15
CA SER A 186 -6.88 0.15 -5.63
C SER A 186 -8.23 -0.29 -5.06
N GLU A 187 -9.05 0.68 -4.74
CA GLU A 187 -10.40 0.53 -4.21
C GLU A 187 -11.47 0.85 -5.25
N GLY A 188 -12.74 0.61 -4.90
CA GLY A 188 -13.88 1.18 -5.62
C GLY A 188 -14.06 2.66 -5.28
N SER A 189 -14.64 3.44 -6.19
CA SER A 189 -14.92 4.86 -5.92
C SER A 189 -16.15 5.09 -5.05
N GLY A 190 -16.98 4.08 -4.92
CA GLY A 190 -18.15 4.16 -4.05
C GLY A 190 -19.40 3.51 -4.62
N TRP A 191 -20.32 3.32 -3.70
CA TRP A 191 -21.63 2.72 -3.88
C TRP A 191 -22.69 3.80 -3.94
N PHE A 192 -23.58 3.69 -4.92
CA PHE A 192 -24.67 4.66 -5.13
C PHE A 192 -26.00 3.92 -5.33
N ARG A 193 -27.08 4.50 -4.83
CA ARG A 193 -28.42 3.95 -5.05
C ARG A 193 -28.86 4.04 -6.50
N ASP A 194 -28.65 5.22 -7.09
CA ASP A 194 -29.03 5.54 -8.46
C ASP A 194 -27.80 5.73 -9.35
N PRO A 195 -27.90 5.51 -10.66
CA PRO A 195 -26.79 5.75 -11.57
C PRO A 195 -26.47 7.25 -11.65
N ILE A 196 -25.19 7.57 -11.82
CA ILE A 196 -24.71 8.94 -11.95
C ILE A 196 -24.41 9.21 -13.42
N GLU A 197 -25.30 9.94 -14.08
CA GLU A 197 -25.29 10.15 -15.53
C GLU A 197 -24.59 11.44 -15.95
N SER A 198 -24.41 12.39 -15.02
CA SER A 198 -23.81 13.70 -15.32
C SER A 198 -23.09 14.28 -14.11
N LEU A 199 -22.26 15.30 -14.38
CA LEU A 199 -21.62 16.09 -13.33
C LEU A 199 -22.64 16.84 -12.46
N GLU A 200 -23.72 17.31 -13.04
CA GLU A 200 -24.80 17.99 -12.31
C GLU A 200 -25.53 17.06 -11.37
N ALA A 201 -25.78 15.79 -11.80
CA ALA A 201 -26.33 14.76 -10.94
C ALA A 201 -25.35 14.46 -9.77
N PHE A 202 -24.05 14.38 -10.06
CA PHE A 202 -23.02 14.16 -9.03
C PHE A 202 -23.00 15.29 -7.97
N LYS A 203 -23.09 16.54 -8.39
CA LYS A 203 -23.11 17.72 -7.49
C LYS A 203 -24.29 17.74 -6.52
N ALA A 204 -25.40 17.13 -6.89
CA ALA A 204 -26.61 17.10 -6.05
C ALA A 204 -26.52 16.07 -4.91
N LEU A 205 -25.53 15.19 -4.94
CA LEU A 205 -25.43 14.05 -4.01
C LEU A 205 -24.94 14.43 -2.62
N ARG A 206 -25.38 13.64 -1.64
CA ARG A 206 -24.81 13.54 -0.29
C ARG A 206 -23.99 12.27 -0.26
N ILE A 207 -22.67 12.39 -0.08
CA ILE A 207 -21.74 11.26 -0.22
C ILE A 207 -21.03 11.03 1.11
N GLY A 208 -21.06 9.80 1.61
CA GLY A 208 -20.22 9.35 2.72
C GLY A 208 -18.78 9.24 2.23
N MET A 209 -17.96 10.26 2.45
CA MET A 209 -16.55 10.28 2.05
C MET A 209 -15.79 11.30 2.89
N GLY A 210 -14.64 10.88 3.41
CA GLY A 210 -13.74 11.72 4.22
C GLY A 210 -12.42 12.03 3.51
N GLY A 211 -11.46 12.56 4.28
CA GLY A 211 -10.10 12.79 3.84
C GLY A 211 -9.97 13.70 2.61
N LEU A 212 -8.92 13.49 1.83
CA LEU A 212 -8.67 14.27 0.60
C LEU A 212 -9.75 14.04 -0.47
N GLY A 213 -10.26 12.81 -0.58
CA GLY A 213 -11.36 12.49 -1.49
C GLY A 213 -12.62 13.31 -1.19
N GLY A 214 -12.98 13.40 0.09
CA GLY A 214 -14.11 14.22 0.54
C GLY A 214 -13.94 15.70 0.21
N LEU A 215 -12.73 16.26 0.36
CA LEU A 215 -12.44 17.65 -0.05
C LEU A 215 -12.62 17.85 -1.55
N VAL A 216 -12.19 16.88 -2.38
CA VAL A 216 -12.38 16.95 -3.84
C VAL A 216 -13.85 16.94 -4.21
N VAL A 217 -14.63 16.06 -3.60
CA VAL A 217 -16.07 15.95 -3.82
C VAL A 217 -16.79 17.25 -3.43
N GLN A 218 -16.43 17.84 -2.29
CA GLN A 218 -16.97 19.15 -1.86
C GLN A 218 -16.59 20.28 -2.82
N GLN A 219 -15.33 20.30 -3.29
CA GLN A 219 -14.86 21.32 -4.23
C GLN A 219 -15.60 21.29 -5.57
N VAL A 220 -16.10 20.14 -5.97
CA VAL A 220 -16.94 19.97 -7.17
C VAL A 220 -18.40 20.39 -6.91
N GLY A 221 -18.83 20.42 -5.65
CA GLY A 221 -20.16 20.93 -5.25
C GLY A 221 -21.08 19.90 -4.59
N ALA A 222 -20.70 18.63 -4.48
CA ALA A 222 -21.47 17.65 -3.72
C ALA A 222 -21.28 17.84 -2.20
N LYS A 223 -22.22 17.32 -1.41
CA LYS A 223 -22.15 17.36 0.06
C LYS A 223 -21.48 16.09 0.57
N THR A 224 -20.59 16.22 1.54
CA THR A 224 -19.96 15.06 2.17
C THR A 224 -20.37 14.89 3.63
N MET A 225 -20.37 13.63 4.06
CA MET A 225 -20.51 13.24 5.45
C MET A 225 -19.34 12.32 5.80
N ASN A 226 -18.57 12.71 6.82
CA ASN A 226 -17.50 11.85 7.32
C ASN A 226 -18.13 10.81 8.27
N LEU A 227 -18.10 9.55 7.86
CA LEU A 227 -18.70 8.42 8.57
C LEU A 227 -17.62 7.40 8.93
N ASN A 228 -17.80 6.70 10.05
CA ASN A 228 -17.04 5.47 10.26
C ASN A 228 -17.61 4.37 9.35
N GLU A 229 -16.78 3.40 8.97
CA GLU A 229 -17.19 2.33 8.05
C GLU A 229 -18.45 1.58 8.52
N GLY A 230 -18.56 1.29 9.83
CA GLY A 230 -19.75 0.66 10.42
C GLY A 230 -21.04 1.48 10.31
N ASP A 231 -20.94 2.79 10.12
CA ASP A 231 -22.10 3.69 10.02
C ASP A 231 -22.60 3.86 8.56
N VAL A 232 -21.78 3.52 7.58
CA VAL A 232 -22.07 3.71 6.14
C VAL A 232 -23.33 2.96 5.73
N PHE A 233 -23.44 1.68 6.08
CA PHE A 233 -24.61 0.86 5.78
C PHE A 233 -25.90 1.49 6.33
N VAL A 234 -25.88 1.93 7.59
CA VAL A 234 -27.05 2.54 8.26
C VAL A 234 -27.41 3.86 7.60
N ALA A 235 -26.42 4.69 7.27
CA ALA A 235 -26.64 5.99 6.62
C ALA A 235 -27.25 5.84 5.21
N LEU A 236 -26.77 4.87 4.41
CA LEU A 236 -27.37 4.52 3.14
C LEU A 236 -28.79 3.99 3.31
N LYS A 237 -29.02 3.07 4.27
CA LYS A 237 -30.33 2.48 4.52
C LYS A 237 -31.38 3.52 4.95
N LYS A 238 -30.96 4.48 5.78
CA LYS A 238 -31.84 5.57 6.27
C LYS A 238 -31.96 6.75 5.28
N VAL A 239 -31.38 6.66 4.08
CA VAL A 239 -31.39 7.72 3.07
C VAL A 239 -30.78 9.03 3.59
N MET A 240 -29.85 8.95 4.54
CA MET A 240 -29.08 10.11 5.01
C MET A 240 -28.04 10.54 3.99
N ILE A 241 -27.52 9.58 3.22
CA ILE A 241 -26.60 9.76 2.10
C ILE A 241 -27.13 9.03 0.86
N ASP A 242 -26.71 9.49 -0.30
CA ASP A 242 -27.13 8.98 -1.60
C ASP A 242 -26.11 7.96 -2.15
N GLY A 243 -24.87 8.07 -1.71
CA GLY A 243 -23.78 7.16 -2.00
C GLY A 243 -22.69 7.23 -0.94
N ALA A 244 -21.78 6.28 -0.94
CA ALA A 244 -20.62 6.27 -0.04
C ALA A 244 -19.44 5.56 -0.70
N GLU A 245 -18.26 6.10 -0.43
CA GLU A 245 -17.01 5.36 -0.52
C GLU A 245 -16.92 4.45 0.70
N ALA A 246 -16.32 3.28 0.54
CA ALA A 246 -16.07 2.36 1.63
C ALA A 246 -14.66 1.79 1.57
N SER A 247 -14.38 0.81 0.69
CA SER A 247 -13.05 0.21 0.56
C SER A 247 -12.92 -0.61 -0.73
N GLN A 248 -12.25 -1.75 -0.62
CA GLN A 248 -12.12 -2.72 -1.70
C GLN A 248 -13.35 -3.63 -1.79
N PRO A 249 -13.66 -4.20 -2.96
CA PRO A 249 -14.82 -5.08 -3.15
C PRO A 249 -14.97 -6.18 -2.09
N ALA A 250 -13.88 -6.81 -1.67
CA ALA A 250 -13.93 -7.86 -0.65
C ALA A 250 -14.33 -7.35 0.74
N VAL A 251 -13.96 -6.13 1.09
CA VAL A 251 -14.38 -5.46 2.34
C VAL A 251 -15.84 -5.04 2.23
N ASP A 252 -16.21 -4.44 1.11
CA ASP A 252 -17.56 -3.93 0.85
C ASP A 252 -18.61 -5.05 0.84
N MET A 253 -18.20 -6.27 0.48
CA MET A 253 -19.02 -7.46 0.56
C MET A 253 -19.44 -7.76 2.01
N ASP A 254 -18.48 -7.71 2.93
CA ASP A 254 -18.75 -7.97 4.36
C ASP A 254 -19.57 -6.84 5.00
N LEU A 255 -19.44 -5.61 4.48
CA LEU A 255 -20.27 -4.49 4.90
C LEU A 255 -21.71 -4.56 4.38
N GLY A 256 -22.01 -5.46 3.44
CA GLY A 256 -23.36 -5.66 2.87
C GLY A 256 -23.86 -4.51 2.01
N LEU A 257 -23.00 -3.63 1.51
CA LEU A 257 -23.39 -2.42 0.77
C LEU A 257 -24.17 -2.73 -0.50
N HIS A 258 -23.90 -3.87 -1.12
CA HIS A 258 -24.59 -4.40 -2.30
C HIS A 258 -26.08 -4.70 -2.07
N GLU A 259 -26.53 -4.81 -0.83
CA GLU A 259 -27.94 -5.02 -0.49
C GLU A 259 -28.77 -3.74 -0.62
N ILE A 260 -28.10 -2.56 -0.49
CA ILE A 260 -28.80 -1.26 -0.41
C ILE A 260 -28.50 -0.39 -1.62
N ALA A 261 -27.25 -0.42 -2.12
CA ALA A 261 -26.79 0.34 -3.27
C ALA A 261 -26.48 -0.62 -4.43
N ARG A 262 -26.98 -0.32 -5.63
CA ARG A 262 -26.88 -1.21 -6.79
C ARG A 262 -25.89 -0.73 -7.85
N HIS A 263 -25.29 0.42 -7.68
CA HIS A 263 -24.37 1.04 -8.63
C HIS A 263 -23.00 1.21 -7.97
N TYR A 264 -22.00 0.46 -8.45
CA TYR A 264 -20.65 0.47 -7.93
C TYR A 264 -19.69 1.03 -8.98
N TYR A 265 -18.90 2.04 -8.63
CA TYR A 265 -18.11 2.82 -9.57
C TYR A 265 -16.61 2.60 -9.43
N PHE A 266 -15.90 2.63 -10.58
CA PHE A 266 -14.47 2.49 -10.73
C PHE A 266 -13.90 3.51 -11.74
N PRO A 267 -12.56 3.76 -11.73
CA PRO A 267 -11.61 3.37 -10.69
C PRO A 267 -11.78 4.16 -9.40
N GLY A 268 -11.17 3.68 -8.30
CA GLY A 268 -11.05 4.40 -7.04
C GLY A 268 -10.10 5.59 -7.14
N TRP A 269 -10.51 6.64 -7.85
CA TRP A 269 -9.68 7.82 -8.15
C TRP A 269 -9.15 8.53 -6.89
N HIS A 270 -9.85 8.41 -5.77
CA HIS A 270 -9.54 9.04 -4.49
C HIS A 270 -8.48 8.27 -3.70
N GLN A 271 -8.39 6.94 -3.88
CA GLN A 271 -7.48 6.03 -3.19
C GLN A 271 -6.96 4.94 -4.16
N PRO A 272 -6.06 5.27 -5.12
CA PRO A 272 -5.44 4.25 -5.98
C PRO A 272 -4.57 3.26 -5.19
N ALA A 273 -4.08 3.65 -4.02
CA ALA A 273 -3.45 2.83 -3.02
C ALA A 273 -3.47 3.54 -1.66
N THR A 274 -3.53 2.77 -0.57
CA THR A 274 -3.49 3.27 0.80
C THR A 274 -2.40 2.58 1.60
N LEU A 275 -1.45 3.34 2.15
CA LEU A 275 -0.43 2.81 3.04
C LEU A 275 -0.96 2.72 4.48
N LEU A 276 -0.62 1.64 5.16
CA LEU A 276 -0.90 1.43 6.58
C LEU A 276 0.40 1.48 7.36
N HIS A 277 0.42 2.28 8.41
CA HIS A 277 1.62 2.50 9.21
C HIS A 277 1.49 1.90 10.60
N LEU A 278 2.62 1.38 11.09
CA LEU A 278 2.87 1.17 12.51
C LEU A 278 3.61 2.41 13.02
N ILE A 279 3.09 3.06 14.04
CA ILE A 279 3.80 4.12 14.76
C ILE A 279 4.14 3.67 16.17
N VAL A 280 5.33 4.03 16.61
CA VAL A 280 5.85 3.76 17.96
C VAL A 280 6.47 5.03 18.53
N ASN A 281 6.60 5.11 19.86
CA ASN A 281 7.32 6.22 20.48
C ASN A 281 8.80 6.20 20.06
N GLY A 282 9.37 7.37 19.69
CA GLY A 282 10.74 7.48 19.17
C GLY A 282 11.80 7.00 20.16
N ASP A 283 11.68 7.36 21.44
CA ASP A 283 12.63 6.91 22.46
C ASP A 283 12.49 5.41 22.73
N ALA A 284 11.26 4.89 22.79
CA ALA A 284 11.01 3.46 22.95
C ALA A 284 11.62 2.66 21.78
N TRP A 285 11.51 3.18 20.54
CA TRP A 285 12.15 2.60 19.37
C TRP A 285 13.68 2.55 19.47
N LEU A 286 14.30 3.67 19.87
CA LEU A 286 15.75 3.77 20.02
C LEU A 286 16.29 2.85 21.12
N ASN A 287 15.51 2.64 22.18
CA ASN A 287 15.86 1.77 23.30
C ASN A 287 15.67 0.27 22.99
N LEU A 288 14.95 -0.08 21.89
CA LEU A 288 14.85 -1.48 21.48
C LEU A 288 16.21 -2.02 21.00
N PRO A 289 16.55 -3.28 21.36
CA PRO A 289 17.69 -3.97 20.77
C PRO A 289 17.58 -4.00 19.23
N LYS A 290 18.72 -3.88 18.54
CA LYS A 290 18.77 -3.93 17.06
C LYS A 290 18.04 -5.14 16.49
N SER A 291 18.13 -6.31 17.13
CA SER A 291 17.42 -7.51 16.70
C SER A 291 15.90 -7.37 16.77
N ARG A 292 15.36 -6.63 17.75
CA ARG A 292 13.92 -6.40 17.85
C ARG A 292 13.42 -5.44 16.80
N ARG A 293 14.18 -4.36 16.54
CA ARG A 293 13.89 -3.46 15.43
C ARG A 293 13.85 -4.20 14.10
N ALA A 294 14.87 -5.03 13.82
CA ALA A 294 14.91 -5.86 12.61
C ALA A 294 13.74 -6.86 12.51
N GLN A 295 13.24 -7.38 13.62
CA GLN A 295 12.04 -8.25 13.62
C GLN A 295 10.77 -7.47 13.25
N ILE A 296 10.62 -6.25 13.74
CA ILE A 296 9.50 -5.37 13.36
C ILE A 296 9.60 -5.02 11.87
N ASP A 297 10.78 -4.59 11.41
CA ASP A 297 11.02 -4.27 9.99
C ASP A 297 10.67 -5.45 9.07
N ALA A 298 11.13 -6.66 9.42
CA ALA A 298 10.83 -7.87 8.65
C ALA A 298 9.34 -8.22 8.67
N ALA A 299 8.67 -8.08 9.81
CA ALA A 299 7.25 -8.31 9.95
C ALA A 299 6.45 -7.30 9.08
N CYS A 300 6.83 -6.01 9.10
CA CYS A 300 6.20 -4.97 8.28
C CYS A 300 6.39 -5.23 6.78
N ALA A 301 7.61 -5.56 6.34
CA ALA A 301 7.87 -5.88 4.94
C ALA A 301 7.07 -7.10 4.46
N SER A 302 7.03 -8.18 5.26
CA SER A 302 6.20 -9.35 4.97
C SER A 302 4.71 -9.01 4.93
N ASN A 303 4.26 -8.07 5.77
CA ASN A 303 2.87 -7.67 5.84
C ASN A 303 2.45 -6.83 4.61
N VAL A 304 3.32 -5.97 4.10
CA VAL A 304 3.12 -5.24 2.83
C VAL A 304 2.97 -6.23 1.67
N ALA A 305 3.85 -7.20 1.55
CA ALA A 305 3.75 -8.23 0.51
C ALA A 305 2.45 -9.04 0.60
N TYR A 306 2.03 -9.39 1.82
CA TYR A 306 0.75 -10.05 2.07
C TYR A 306 -0.43 -9.17 1.64
N GLY A 307 -0.44 -7.89 2.05
CA GLY A 307 -1.51 -6.95 1.72
C GLY A 307 -1.72 -6.81 0.21
N LEU A 308 -0.64 -6.73 -0.57
CA LEU A 308 -0.74 -6.72 -2.02
C LEU A 308 -1.27 -8.03 -2.59
N ALA A 309 -0.63 -9.15 -2.26
CA ALA A 309 -0.94 -10.43 -2.90
C ALA A 309 -2.37 -10.92 -2.57
N VAL A 310 -2.74 -10.87 -1.29
CA VAL A 310 -4.07 -11.33 -0.83
C VAL A 310 -5.14 -10.29 -1.15
N GLY A 311 -4.77 -8.99 -1.09
CA GLY A 311 -5.63 -7.90 -1.50
C GLY A 311 -6.16 -8.08 -2.91
N GLU A 312 -5.25 -8.18 -3.87
CA GLU A 312 -5.61 -8.37 -5.28
C GLU A 312 -6.39 -9.66 -5.52
N ALA A 313 -5.94 -10.77 -4.90
CA ALA A 313 -6.54 -12.09 -5.14
C ALA A 313 -8.01 -12.24 -4.69
N ARG A 314 -8.49 -11.39 -3.80
CA ARG A 314 -9.87 -11.49 -3.27
C ARG A 314 -10.90 -10.70 -4.08
N GLN A 315 -10.47 -9.68 -4.83
CA GLN A 315 -11.40 -8.70 -5.42
C GLN A 315 -12.29 -9.31 -6.52
N PHE A 316 -11.75 -10.17 -7.38
CA PHE A 316 -12.52 -10.74 -8.47
C PHE A 316 -13.64 -11.65 -7.99
N ASN A 317 -13.49 -12.33 -6.85
CA ASN A 317 -14.57 -13.15 -6.28
C ASN A 317 -15.71 -12.25 -5.77
N ALA A 318 -15.40 -11.18 -5.05
CA ALA A 318 -16.40 -10.21 -4.57
C ALA A 318 -17.14 -9.57 -5.75
N LEU A 319 -16.44 -9.10 -6.78
CA LEU A 319 -17.06 -8.53 -7.98
C LEU A 319 -18.00 -9.51 -8.68
N ARG A 320 -17.65 -10.79 -8.74
CA ARG A 320 -18.51 -11.85 -9.31
C ARG A 320 -19.77 -12.03 -8.49
N GLU A 321 -19.66 -12.06 -7.17
CA GLU A 321 -20.81 -12.18 -6.28
C GLU A 321 -21.72 -10.94 -6.37
N PHE A 322 -21.15 -9.73 -6.42
CA PHE A 322 -21.92 -8.50 -6.66
C PHE A 322 -22.76 -8.58 -7.94
N THR A 323 -22.16 -9.04 -9.03
CA THR A 323 -22.87 -9.20 -10.30
C THR A 323 -24.03 -10.19 -10.19
N LYS A 324 -23.85 -11.31 -9.49
CA LYS A 324 -24.93 -12.30 -9.22
C LYS A 324 -26.07 -11.69 -8.41
N HIS A 325 -25.77 -10.76 -7.50
CA HIS A 325 -26.77 -10.05 -6.71
C HIS A 325 -27.38 -8.83 -7.42
N GLY A 326 -27.10 -8.65 -8.72
CA GLY A 326 -27.67 -7.60 -9.54
C GLY A 326 -27.03 -6.22 -9.37
N VAL A 327 -25.83 -6.16 -8.83
CA VAL A 327 -25.03 -4.92 -8.81
C VAL A 327 -24.55 -4.60 -10.23
N ARG A 328 -24.65 -3.35 -10.60
CA ARG A 328 -24.13 -2.79 -11.85
C ARG A 328 -22.79 -2.12 -11.58
N ILE A 329 -21.74 -2.64 -12.22
CA ILE A 329 -20.40 -2.10 -12.14
C ILE A 329 -20.25 -1.03 -13.24
N HIS A 330 -19.84 0.16 -12.85
CA HIS A 330 -19.69 1.32 -13.73
C HIS A 330 -18.24 1.78 -13.77
N THR A 331 -17.88 2.36 -14.91
CA THR A 331 -16.68 3.17 -15.05
C THR A 331 -17.07 4.63 -15.10
N TRP A 332 -16.37 5.49 -14.36
CA TRP A 332 -16.59 6.93 -14.42
C TRP A 332 -16.36 7.49 -15.81
N SER A 333 -17.28 8.34 -16.27
CA SER A 333 -17.05 9.09 -17.51
C SER A 333 -15.95 10.15 -17.34
N PRO A 334 -15.21 10.48 -18.40
CA PRO A 334 -14.25 11.60 -18.39
C PRO A 334 -14.89 12.93 -17.97
N ASP A 335 -16.16 13.16 -18.27
CA ASP A 335 -16.89 14.38 -17.91
C ASP A 335 -17.07 14.55 -16.40
N ILE A 336 -16.94 13.47 -15.63
CA ILE A 336 -16.94 13.47 -14.17
C ILE A 336 -15.52 13.46 -13.62
N LEU A 337 -14.64 12.59 -14.15
CA LEU A 337 -13.26 12.45 -13.65
C LEU A 337 -12.43 13.72 -13.83
N LEU A 338 -12.50 14.39 -15.00
CA LEU A 338 -11.70 15.58 -15.26
C LEU A 338 -12.03 16.76 -14.32
N PRO A 339 -13.30 17.08 -14.00
CA PRO A 339 -13.62 18.04 -12.94
C PRO A 339 -13.08 17.66 -11.56
N LEU A 340 -13.13 16.38 -11.18
CA LEU A 340 -12.59 15.89 -9.91
C LEU A 340 -11.06 16.07 -9.86
N GLU A 341 -10.35 15.73 -10.92
CA GLU A 341 -8.90 15.93 -11.03
C GLU A 341 -8.51 17.42 -10.99
N LYS A 342 -9.25 18.28 -11.66
CA LYS A 342 -9.08 19.75 -11.58
C LYS A 342 -9.34 20.27 -10.17
N ALA A 343 -10.34 19.73 -9.47
CA ALA A 343 -10.61 20.08 -8.07
C ALA A 343 -9.46 19.66 -7.17
N TRP A 344 -8.95 18.44 -7.32
CA TRP A 344 -7.76 17.97 -6.62
C TRP A 344 -6.55 18.88 -6.85
N THR A 345 -6.32 19.29 -8.10
CA THR A 345 -5.22 20.21 -8.45
C THR A 345 -5.30 21.53 -7.68
N LYS A 346 -6.50 22.08 -7.48
CA LYS A 346 -6.68 23.29 -6.67
C LYS A 346 -6.41 23.04 -5.19
N ILE A 347 -7.01 21.97 -4.64
CA ILE A 347 -6.88 21.60 -3.22
C ILE A 347 -5.41 21.37 -2.83
N ARG A 348 -4.66 20.60 -3.63
CA ARG A 348 -3.25 20.32 -3.33
C ARG A 348 -2.38 21.58 -3.34
N VAL A 349 -2.68 22.54 -4.23
CA VAL A 349 -1.98 23.84 -4.27
C VAL A 349 -2.27 24.63 -2.99
N GLU A 350 -3.51 24.71 -2.56
CA GLU A 350 -3.89 25.43 -1.34
C GLU A 350 -3.29 24.78 -0.08
N LEU A 351 -3.32 23.43 0.01
CA LEU A 351 -2.68 22.72 1.09
C LEU A 351 -1.16 22.94 1.12
N GLY A 352 -0.51 22.96 -0.05
CA GLY A 352 0.92 23.24 -0.17
C GLY A 352 1.31 24.69 0.18
N LYS A 353 0.43 25.67 -0.11
CA LYS A 353 0.64 27.05 0.34
C LYS A 353 0.54 27.18 1.87
N GLY A 354 -0.39 26.44 2.48
CA GLY A 354 -0.64 26.47 3.91
C GLY A 354 0.32 25.60 4.75
N ASN A 355 1.04 24.66 4.13
CA ASN A 355 1.89 23.71 4.84
C ASN A 355 3.14 23.34 4.02
N GLN A 356 4.32 23.70 4.51
CA GLN A 356 5.59 23.45 3.81
C GLN A 356 5.95 21.97 3.73
N ASP A 357 5.58 21.17 4.74
CA ASP A 357 5.81 19.72 4.72
C ASP A 357 4.95 19.07 3.64
N PHE A 358 3.67 19.47 3.53
CA PHE A 358 2.81 18.98 2.46
C PHE A 358 3.40 19.31 1.08
N LYS A 359 3.86 20.54 0.89
CA LYS A 359 4.51 20.95 -0.36
C LYS A 359 5.75 20.11 -0.67
N ARG A 360 6.62 19.93 0.31
CA ARG A 360 7.87 19.14 0.16
C ARG A 360 7.60 17.69 -0.20
N VAL A 361 6.65 17.05 0.47
CA VAL A 361 6.24 15.68 0.18
C VAL A 361 5.67 15.59 -1.23
N TRP A 362 4.78 16.52 -1.58
CA TRP A 362 4.17 16.55 -2.90
C TRP A 362 5.19 16.74 -4.03
N ASP A 363 6.13 17.68 -3.86
CA ASP A 363 7.17 17.95 -4.85
C ASP A 363 8.07 16.72 -5.06
N SER A 364 8.46 16.04 -3.97
CA SER A 364 9.24 14.80 -4.05
C SER A 364 8.49 13.69 -4.80
N LEU A 365 7.23 13.45 -4.43
CA LEU A 365 6.41 12.45 -5.10
C LEU A 365 6.18 12.78 -6.57
N THR A 366 5.91 14.04 -6.90
CA THR A 366 5.67 14.48 -8.28
C THR A 366 6.90 14.24 -9.15
N LYS A 367 8.09 14.65 -8.66
CA LYS A 367 9.35 14.42 -9.35
C LYS A 367 9.58 12.91 -9.62
N PHE A 368 9.39 12.09 -8.59
CA PHE A 368 9.52 10.64 -8.74
C PHE A 368 8.53 10.09 -9.78
N ARG A 369 7.27 10.52 -9.76
CA ARG A 369 6.23 10.06 -10.69
C ARG A 369 6.52 10.44 -12.16
N GLU A 370 7.10 11.61 -12.39
CA GLU A 370 7.54 12.04 -13.73
C GLU A 370 8.63 11.10 -14.28
N GLU A 371 9.60 10.73 -13.46
CA GLU A 371 10.65 9.78 -13.83
C GLU A 371 10.10 8.34 -13.97
N TYR A 372 9.23 7.92 -13.06
CA TYR A 372 8.61 6.59 -13.07
C TYR A 372 7.66 6.39 -14.27
N ALA A 373 7.08 7.44 -14.83
CA ALA A 373 6.19 7.37 -15.98
C ALA A 373 6.88 6.70 -17.19
N ILE A 374 8.17 6.97 -17.41
CA ILE A 374 8.98 6.35 -18.47
C ILE A 374 8.99 4.83 -18.30
N TRP A 375 9.28 4.36 -17.08
CA TRP A 375 9.30 2.92 -16.79
C TRP A 375 7.91 2.29 -16.94
N ARG A 376 6.89 2.95 -16.43
CA ARG A 376 5.50 2.48 -16.50
C ARG A 376 5.03 2.26 -17.94
N GLU A 377 5.32 3.20 -18.85
CA GLU A 377 4.98 3.09 -20.28
C GLU A 377 5.68 1.92 -20.94
N ILE A 378 6.97 1.76 -20.71
CA ILE A 378 7.77 0.68 -21.31
C ILE A 378 7.34 -0.68 -20.73
N SER A 379 7.18 -0.78 -19.40
CA SER A 379 6.85 -2.03 -18.72
C SER A 379 5.44 -2.53 -18.99
N ALA A 380 4.50 -1.63 -19.26
CA ALA A 380 3.12 -1.98 -19.63
C ALA A 380 2.98 -2.42 -21.09
N GLY A 381 4.06 -2.39 -21.88
CA GLY A 381 4.03 -2.76 -23.31
C GLY A 381 3.26 -1.75 -24.17
N THR A 382 2.98 -0.56 -23.66
CA THR A 382 2.38 0.53 -24.44
C THR A 382 3.47 1.16 -25.31
N PRO A 383 3.29 1.26 -26.65
CA PRO A 383 4.26 1.93 -27.51
C PRO A 383 4.48 3.36 -27.02
N MET A 384 5.75 3.79 -26.89
CA MET A 384 6.06 5.19 -26.63
C MET A 384 5.49 6.04 -27.77
N GLN A 385 4.63 6.98 -27.45
CA GLN A 385 4.21 7.99 -28.41
C GLN A 385 5.39 8.96 -28.57
N ASN A 386 6.03 8.87 -29.77
CA ASN A 386 7.10 9.79 -30.19
C ASN A 386 6.57 11.21 -30.41
#